data_01f3d8f874d389d9ea267c48e8d8742f
#
_entry.id   01f3d8f874d389d9ea267c48e8d8742f
#
_cell.length_a   1.000
_cell.length_b   1.000
_cell.length_c   1.000
_cell.angle_alpha   90.00
_cell.angle_beta   90.00
_cell.angle_gamma   90.00
#
_symmetry.space_group_name_H-M   'P 1'
#
loop_
_entity.id
_entity.type
_entity.pdbx_description
1 polymer ?
#
loop_
_entity_poly.entity_id
_entity_poly.type
_entity_poly.pdbx_seq_one_letter_code
_entity_poly.pdbx_strand_id
1 'polypeptide(L)'
;NTLEIGSLNKLYRFDGTTVTNVTKTSDATNYSNSPRWQGAQLGTAMMMNNGSEAPQYMLPSGTRFADLPSWPSNLVTQCLKPFNSFLVMTGYEIGSSKRPFTVRWSDEYDPSGIPSSYDITSTTNLSG
;
A
#
# COMPACT_ATOMS: atom_id res chain seq x y z
N ASN A 1 -9.64 18.22 -5.08
CA ASN A 1 -8.46 17.41 -5.40
C ASN A 1 -7.48 17.50 -4.23
N THR A 2 -6.90 16.39 -3.83
CA THR A 2 -5.89 16.31 -2.78
C THR A 2 -4.60 15.72 -3.32
N LEU A 3 -3.47 16.09 -2.72
CA LEU A 3 -2.16 15.53 -3.02
C LEU A 3 -1.63 14.81 -1.77
N GLU A 4 -1.27 13.52 -1.92
CA GLU A 4 -0.63 12.76 -0.86
C GLU A 4 0.89 12.89 -0.97
N ILE A 5 1.54 13.19 0.16
CA ILE A 5 2.96 13.50 0.20
C ILE A 5 3.63 12.57 1.22
N GLY A 6 4.59 11.78 0.75
CA GLY A 6 5.45 10.98 1.62
C GLY A 6 6.70 11.75 2.02
N SER A 7 6.97 11.83 3.32
CA SER A 7 8.26 12.27 3.87
C SER A 7 9.11 11.06 4.28
N LEU A 8 10.26 11.28 4.91
CA LEU A 8 11.14 10.20 5.34
C LEU A 8 10.41 9.11 6.15
N ASN A 9 9.50 9.50 7.03
CA ASN A 9 8.83 8.58 7.95
C ASN A 9 7.38 8.96 8.28
N LYS A 10 6.76 9.85 7.48
CA LYS A 10 5.37 10.29 7.68
C LYS A 10 4.65 10.48 6.36
N LEU A 11 3.33 10.48 6.43
CA LEU A 11 2.44 10.81 5.31
C LEU A 11 1.65 12.08 5.62
N TYR A 12 1.51 12.92 4.61
CA TYR A 12 0.75 14.16 4.67
C TYR A 12 -0.22 14.25 3.50
N ARG A 13 -1.30 14.98 3.70
CA ARG A 13 -2.27 15.37 2.68
C ARG A 13 -2.25 16.89 2.52
N PHE A 14 -2.21 17.34 1.29
CA PHE A 14 -2.41 18.73 0.92
C PHE A 14 -3.72 18.87 0.15
N ASP A 15 -4.63 19.71 0.62
CA ASP A 15 -5.95 19.93 0.01
C ASP A 15 -6.02 21.17 -0.90
N GLY A 16 -4.89 21.80 -1.14
CA GLY A 16 -4.78 23.06 -1.88
C GLY A 16 -4.60 24.28 -0.97
N THR A 17 -4.81 24.12 0.35
CA THR A 17 -4.71 25.19 1.34
C THR A 17 -3.92 24.75 2.57
N THR A 18 -4.22 23.57 3.08
CA THR A 18 -3.70 23.06 4.36
C THR A 18 -2.93 21.77 4.15
N VAL A 19 -1.82 21.62 4.87
CA VAL A 19 -1.09 20.36 4.99
C VAL A 19 -1.49 19.66 6.29
N THR A 20 -2.07 18.48 6.18
CA THR A 20 -2.54 17.66 7.30
C THR A 20 -1.69 16.41 7.44
N ASN A 21 -1.28 16.08 8.66
CA ASN A 21 -0.60 14.80 8.93
C ASN A 21 -1.63 13.66 8.92
N VAL A 22 -1.47 12.73 7.97
CA VAL A 22 -2.34 11.56 7.77
C VAL A 22 -1.62 10.25 8.01
N THR A 23 -0.49 10.28 8.72
CA THR A 23 0.25 9.09 9.17
C THR A 23 -0.67 8.16 9.95
N LYS A 24 -0.47 6.85 9.82
CA LYS A 24 -1.29 5.83 10.51
C LYS A 24 -1.35 6.08 12.02
N THR A 25 -2.45 5.72 12.64
CA THR A 25 -2.75 5.78 14.08
C THR A 25 -2.67 7.16 14.72
N SER A 26 -1.57 7.90 14.61
CA SER A 26 -1.41 9.22 15.23
C SER A 26 -0.29 10.04 14.58
N ASP A 27 -0.21 11.33 14.91
CA ASP A 27 0.86 12.21 14.43
C ASP A 27 2.24 11.85 15.01
N ALA A 28 2.26 11.15 16.16
CA ALA A 28 3.48 10.67 16.78
C ALA A 28 4.01 9.38 16.17
N THR A 29 3.17 8.61 15.42
CA THR A 29 3.60 7.40 14.75
C THR A 29 4.56 7.73 13.63
N ASN A 30 5.60 6.92 13.49
CA ASN A 30 6.55 7.00 12.40
C ASN A 30 6.55 5.67 11.63
N TYR A 31 6.67 5.79 10.31
CA TYR A 31 7.04 4.65 9.46
C TYR A 31 8.55 4.39 9.56
N SER A 32 8.97 3.24 9.11
CA SER A 32 10.40 2.98 8.88
C SER A 32 10.96 4.02 7.92
N ASN A 33 12.16 4.52 8.20
CA ASN A 33 12.78 5.53 7.34
C ASN A 33 12.93 4.98 5.92
N SER A 34 12.33 5.67 4.99
CA SER A 34 12.42 5.35 3.57
C SER A 34 12.62 6.62 2.75
N PRO A 35 13.60 6.63 1.87
CA PRO A 35 13.83 7.78 1.00
C PRO A 35 12.81 7.87 -0.13
N ARG A 36 11.93 6.87 -0.28
CA ARG A 36 11.05 6.78 -1.43
C ARG A 36 9.67 6.27 -1.05
N TRP A 37 8.66 7.03 -1.42
CA TRP A 37 7.27 6.61 -1.40
C TRP A 37 6.74 6.47 -2.82
N GLN A 38 5.88 5.50 -3.03
CA GLN A 38 5.15 5.29 -4.27
C GLN A 38 3.66 5.40 -3.99
N GLY A 39 2.98 6.25 -4.75
CA GLY A 39 1.52 6.36 -4.72
C GLY A 39 0.88 5.49 -5.80
N ALA A 40 -0.27 4.92 -5.49
CA ALA A 40 -1.13 4.19 -6.41
C ALA A 40 -2.58 4.36 -5.99
N GLN A 41 -3.49 4.27 -6.94
CA GLN A 41 -4.93 4.26 -6.67
C GLN A 41 -5.54 2.98 -7.27
N LEU A 42 -6.23 2.22 -6.45
CA LEU A 42 -6.96 1.02 -6.86
C LEU A 42 -8.43 1.22 -6.46
N GLY A 43 -9.34 1.19 -7.44
CA GLY A 43 -10.71 1.61 -7.18
C GLY A 43 -10.78 3.02 -6.59
N THR A 44 -11.36 3.18 -5.42
CA THR A 44 -11.41 4.45 -4.68
C THR A 44 -10.32 4.57 -3.61
N ALA A 45 -9.60 3.48 -3.31
CA ALA A 45 -8.57 3.46 -2.28
C ALA A 45 -7.26 4.09 -2.79
N MET A 46 -6.74 5.06 -2.04
CA MET A 46 -5.39 5.58 -2.22
C MET A 46 -4.40 4.68 -1.47
N MET A 47 -3.34 4.30 -2.13
CA MET A 47 -2.29 3.45 -1.56
C MET A 47 -0.94 4.16 -1.60
N MET A 48 -0.15 3.97 -0.53
CA MET A 48 1.21 4.48 -0.42
C MET A 48 2.13 3.35 0.03
N ASN A 49 3.22 3.14 -0.68
CA ASN A 49 4.21 2.09 -0.39
C ASN A 49 5.60 2.70 -0.22
N ASN A 50 6.30 2.32 0.84
CA ASN A 50 7.67 2.77 1.11
C ASN A 50 8.73 1.66 0.93
N GLY A 51 8.31 0.44 0.63
CA GLY A 51 9.20 -0.70 0.42
C GLY A 51 9.81 -1.30 1.68
N SER A 52 9.45 -0.83 2.86
CA SER A 52 10.04 -1.27 4.14
C SER A 52 9.04 -1.90 5.09
N GLU A 53 7.75 -1.70 4.86
CA GLU A 53 6.66 -2.25 5.66
C GLU A 53 5.42 -2.49 4.79
N ALA A 54 4.31 -2.92 5.40
CA ALA A 54 3.06 -3.11 4.69
C ALA A 54 2.64 -1.83 3.95
N PRO A 55 2.16 -1.91 2.72
CA PRO A 55 1.57 -0.77 2.04
C PRO A 55 0.45 -0.16 2.86
N GLN A 56 0.35 1.14 2.80
CA GLN A 56 -0.65 1.93 3.50
C GLN A 56 -1.82 2.22 2.57
N TYR A 57 -3.04 2.22 3.08
CA TYR A 57 -4.22 2.61 2.31
C TYR A 57 -5.06 3.63 3.05
N MET A 58 -5.83 4.40 2.29
CA MET A 58 -6.84 5.30 2.81
C MET A 58 -8.00 5.41 1.82
N LEU A 59 -9.22 5.26 2.32
CA LEU A 59 -10.45 5.49 1.56
C LEU A 59 -10.75 7.01 1.47
N PRO A 60 -11.60 7.46 0.53
CA PRO A 60 -11.91 8.87 0.36
C PRO A 60 -12.41 9.58 1.62
N SER A 61 -13.17 8.88 2.46
CA SER A 61 -13.66 9.39 3.76
C SER A 61 -12.66 9.22 4.92
N GLY A 62 -11.52 8.59 4.66
CA GLY A 62 -10.50 8.34 5.68
C GLY A 62 -9.78 9.61 6.11
N THR A 63 -9.43 9.67 7.39
CA THR A 63 -8.67 10.77 7.98
C THR A 63 -7.19 10.42 8.18
N ARG A 64 -6.85 9.13 8.15
CA ARG A 64 -5.49 8.61 8.30
C ARG A 64 -5.29 7.37 7.44
N PHE A 65 -4.06 7.13 7.04
CA PHE A 65 -3.66 5.86 6.46
C PHE A 65 -3.70 4.74 7.49
N ALA A 66 -3.84 3.52 7.01
CA ALA A 66 -3.74 2.29 7.78
C ALA A 66 -2.98 1.24 6.98
N ASP A 67 -2.49 0.19 7.65
CA ASP A 67 -1.88 -0.94 6.96
C ASP A 67 -2.90 -1.62 6.05
N LEU A 68 -2.49 -1.97 4.83
CA LEU A 68 -3.38 -2.60 3.86
C LEU A 68 -3.91 -3.93 4.41
N PRO A 69 -5.24 -4.12 4.46
CA PRO A 69 -5.84 -5.33 5.02
C PRO A 69 -5.37 -6.60 4.33
N SER A 70 -5.31 -7.69 5.06
CA SER A 70 -4.91 -9.02 4.56
C SER A 70 -3.49 -9.08 3.97
N TRP A 71 -2.71 -8.01 4.07
CA TRP A 71 -1.32 -8.02 3.63
C TRP A 71 -0.49 -9.01 4.45
N PRO A 72 0.28 -9.90 3.82
CA PRO A 72 1.12 -10.85 4.54
C PRO A 72 2.13 -10.15 5.45
N SER A 73 2.18 -10.54 6.72
CA SER A 73 2.93 -9.84 7.77
C SER A 73 4.44 -9.73 7.54
N ASN A 74 5.00 -10.63 6.75
CA ASN A 74 6.43 -10.68 6.45
C ASN A 74 6.75 -10.32 4.98
N LEU A 75 5.78 -9.74 4.26
CA LEU A 75 5.93 -9.34 2.86
C LEU A 75 6.19 -7.84 2.78
N VAL A 76 7.26 -7.45 2.11
CA VAL A 76 7.51 -6.08 1.67
C VAL A 76 7.80 -6.06 0.18
N THR A 77 7.46 -4.97 -0.50
CA THR A 77 7.66 -4.86 -1.96
C THR A 77 8.26 -3.52 -2.34
N GLN A 78 9.19 -3.54 -3.28
CA GLN A 78 9.84 -2.32 -3.79
C GLN A 78 8.96 -1.57 -4.81
N CYS A 79 8.11 -2.29 -5.52
CA CYS A 79 7.21 -1.69 -6.51
C CYS A 79 5.82 -2.26 -6.36
N LEU A 80 4.83 -1.37 -6.29
CA LEU A 80 3.42 -1.68 -6.14
C LEU A 80 2.62 -0.84 -7.14
N LYS A 81 1.84 -1.48 -8.01
CA LYS A 81 1.05 -0.79 -9.03
C LYS A 81 -0.31 -1.48 -9.23
N PRO A 82 -1.37 -0.72 -9.44
CA PRO A 82 -2.65 -1.28 -9.87
C PRO A 82 -2.58 -1.73 -11.32
N PHE A 83 -3.25 -2.82 -11.63
CA PHE A 83 -3.50 -3.27 -12.99
C PHE A 83 -4.91 -3.87 -13.06
N ASN A 84 -5.81 -3.22 -13.77
CA ASN A 84 -7.25 -3.53 -13.76
C ASN A 84 -7.78 -3.59 -12.32
N SER A 85 -8.32 -4.75 -11.91
CA SER A 85 -8.83 -5.03 -10.56
C SER A 85 -7.80 -5.63 -9.59
N PHE A 86 -6.54 -5.71 -10.00
CA PHE A 86 -5.48 -6.35 -9.22
C PHE A 86 -4.45 -5.35 -8.73
N LEU A 87 -3.82 -5.68 -7.62
CA LEU A 87 -2.63 -5.00 -7.13
C LEU A 87 -1.41 -5.85 -7.47
N VAL A 88 -0.56 -5.34 -8.35
CA VAL A 88 0.63 -6.06 -8.84
C VAL A 88 1.86 -5.55 -8.11
N MET A 89 2.72 -6.46 -7.69
CA MET A 89 3.96 -6.17 -6.99
C MET A 89 5.16 -6.87 -7.63
N THR A 90 6.31 -6.21 -7.57
CA THR A 90 7.60 -6.75 -8.03
C THR A 90 8.70 -6.37 -7.05
N GLY A 91 9.82 -7.09 -7.10
CA GLY A 91 10.94 -6.82 -6.22
C GLY A 91 10.57 -6.98 -4.76
N TYR A 92 9.90 -8.07 -4.42
CA TYR A 92 9.42 -8.29 -3.06
C TYR A 92 10.36 -9.17 -2.24
N GLU A 93 10.19 -9.09 -0.93
CA GLU A 93 10.88 -9.90 0.06
C GLU A 93 9.85 -10.54 0.99
N ILE A 94 9.97 -11.84 1.24
CA ILE A 94 9.18 -12.58 2.23
C ILE A 94 10.12 -13.06 3.34
N GLY A 95 9.97 -12.50 4.53
CA GLY A 95 10.95 -12.68 5.60
C GLY A 95 12.33 -12.19 5.16
N SER A 96 13.32 -13.07 5.10
CA SER A 96 14.67 -12.76 4.60
C SER A 96 14.91 -13.19 3.14
N SER A 97 13.90 -13.73 2.47
CA SER A 97 14.03 -14.26 1.10
C SER A 97 13.67 -13.19 0.07
N LYS A 98 14.68 -12.66 -0.60
CA LYS A 98 14.50 -11.67 -1.65
C LYS A 98 14.09 -12.31 -2.96
N ARG A 99 13.10 -11.71 -3.63
CA ARG A 99 12.53 -12.14 -4.92
C ARG A 99 12.53 -10.99 -5.94
N PRO A 100 13.71 -10.50 -6.38
CA PRO A 100 13.81 -9.27 -7.18
C PRO A 100 13.22 -9.39 -8.59
N PHE A 101 13.14 -10.59 -9.15
CA PHE A 101 12.70 -10.83 -10.53
C PHE A 101 11.34 -11.53 -10.63
N THR A 102 10.62 -11.65 -9.52
CA THR A 102 9.31 -12.29 -9.51
C THR A 102 8.22 -11.24 -9.48
N VAL A 103 7.17 -11.47 -10.26
CA VAL A 103 5.92 -10.70 -10.23
C VAL A 103 4.91 -11.47 -9.40
N ARG A 104 4.15 -10.78 -8.58
CA ARG A 104 3.06 -11.31 -7.79
C ARG A 104 1.88 -10.35 -7.88
N TRP A 105 0.65 -10.86 -7.78
CA TRP A 105 -0.55 -10.05 -7.78
C TRP A 105 -1.54 -10.54 -6.73
N SER A 106 -2.40 -9.63 -6.31
CA SER A 106 -3.49 -9.90 -5.37
C SER A 106 -4.66 -10.62 -6.05
N ASP A 107 -5.63 -11.02 -5.27
CA ASP A 107 -6.99 -11.26 -5.76
C ASP A 107 -7.65 -9.93 -6.18
N GLU A 108 -8.81 -10.02 -6.84
CA GLU A 108 -9.57 -8.83 -7.22
C GLU A 108 -9.93 -7.97 -6.00
N TYR A 109 -10.02 -6.67 -6.22
CA TYR A 109 -10.43 -5.74 -5.19
C TYR A 109 -11.95 -5.78 -4.97
N ASP A 110 -12.37 -5.50 -3.74
CA ASP A 110 -13.76 -5.25 -3.37
C ASP A 110 -14.24 -3.88 -3.92
N PRO A 111 -15.53 -3.51 -3.78
CA PRO A 111 -16.04 -2.23 -4.27
C PRO A 111 -15.32 -0.98 -3.72
N SER A 112 -14.58 -1.09 -2.62
CA SER A 112 -13.79 0.02 -2.08
C SER A 112 -12.39 0.14 -2.72
N GLY A 113 -11.92 -0.89 -3.40
CA GLY A 113 -10.60 -0.95 -3.99
C GLY A 113 -9.57 -1.71 -3.14
N ILE A 114 -10.02 -2.50 -2.17
CA ILE A 114 -9.15 -3.27 -1.29
C ILE A 114 -9.15 -4.72 -1.75
N PRO A 115 -7.98 -5.30 -2.12
CA PRO A 115 -7.88 -6.71 -2.46
C PRO A 115 -8.25 -7.61 -1.29
N SER A 116 -9.03 -8.66 -1.56
CA SER A 116 -9.53 -9.57 -0.53
C SER A 116 -8.46 -10.56 -0.07
N SER A 117 -7.50 -10.90 -0.92
CA SER A 117 -6.48 -11.90 -0.63
C SER A 117 -5.17 -11.65 -1.40
N TYR A 118 -4.09 -12.17 -0.83
CA TYR A 118 -2.74 -12.24 -1.43
C TYR A 118 -2.20 -13.67 -1.38
N ASP A 119 -3.06 -14.66 -1.11
CA ASP A 119 -2.68 -16.06 -0.99
C ASP A 119 -2.55 -16.72 -2.36
N ILE A 120 -1.32 -16.84 -2.84
CA ILE A 120 -1.00 -17.46 -4.13
C ILE A 120 -1.14 -18.99 -4.13
N THR A 121 -1.39 -19.60 -2.98
CA THR A 121 -1.60 -21.06 -2.87
C THR A 121 -3.07 -21.44 -2.92
N SER A 122 -3.97 -20.45 -2.82
CA SER A 122 -5.41 -20.66 -2.89
C SER A 122 -5.83 -21.02 -4.32
N THR A 123 -6.74 -21.97 -4.42
CA THR A 123 -7.40 -22.34 -5.68
C THR A 123 -8.75 -21.65 -5.86
N THR A 124 -9.15 -20.82 -4.90
CA THR A 124 -10.48 -20.17 -4.86
C THR A 124 -10.42 -18.68 -5.13
N ASN A 125 -9.25 -18.09 -5.19
CA ASN A 125 -9.03 -16.70 -5.56
C ASN A 125 -8.11 -16.60 -6.79
N LEU A 126 -7.94 -15.39 -7.32
CA LEU A 126 -7.19 -15.10 -8.54
C LEU A 126 -5.77 -14.57 -8.26
N SER A 127 -5.32 -14.53 -7.01
CA SER A 127 -3.96 -14.07 -6.68
C SER A 127 -2.87 -15.03 -7.19
N GLY A 128 -1.71 -14.49 -7.54
CA GLY A 128 -0.62 -15.27 -8.11
C GLY A 128 0.76 -14.61 -7.99
#